data_9cca731bbec7de5a12958de6fb34bf84
#
_entry.id   9cca731bbec7de5a12958de6fb34bf84
#
_cell.length_a   1.000
_cell.length_b   1.000
_cell.length_c   1.000
_cell.angle_alpha   90.00
_cell.angle_beta   90.00
_cell.angle_gamma   90.00
#
_symmetry.space_group_name_H-M   'P 1'
#
loop_
_entity.id
_entity.type
_entity.pdbx_description
1 polymer ?
#
loop_
_entity_poly.entity_id
_entity_poly.type
_entity_poly.pdbx_seq_one_letter_code
_entity_poly.pdbx_strand_id
1 'polypeptide(L)'
;MITVIAKLDKSSRARLSWIQSFAASFGIVPRPIYGHIPICSIEEGQIEGIKAALADQKAFSVDFTSVEVLREEKMIAALATREGALEDIHAKLCPGTDWVPHTELLRDNVMDLGWVRSAMAGMFQPFTATISRIEFMDGTNVIDGMDLEETV
;
A
#
# COMPACT_ATOMS: atom_id res chain seq x y z
N MET A 1 -18.19 2.38 1.04
CA MET A 1 -17.31 1.76 0.03
C MET A 1 -16.16 1.06 0.73
N ILE A 2 -15.82 -0.12 0.29
CA ILE A 2 -14.78 -0.95 0.90
C ILE A 2 -13.52 -0.86 0.05
N THR A 3 -12.36 -0.70 0.70
CA THR A 3 -11.07 -0.74 0.02
C THR A 3 -10.43 -2.11 0.25
N VAL A 4 -10.04 -2.77 -0.84
CA VAL A 4 -9.27 -4.01 -0.79
C VAL A 4 -7.81 -3.62 -0.72
N ILE A 5 -7.10 -4.14 0.29
CA ILE A 5 -5.69 -3.82 0.49
C ILE A 5 -4.84 -5.08 0.60
N ALA A 6 -3.57 -4.95 0.16
CA ALA A 6 -2.54 -5.95 0.42
C ALA A 6 -1.75 -5.49 1.65
N LYS A 7 -1.76 -6.29 2.71
CA LYS A 7 -1.08 -5.96 3.96
C LYS A 7 0.40 -6.34 3.87
N LEU A 8 1.28 -5.39 4.18
CA LEU A 8 2.72 -5.63 4.20
C LEU A 8 3.12 -6.39 5.46
N ASP A 9 4.23 -7.11 5.39
CA ASP A 9 4.81 -7.80 6.54
C ASP A 9 5.30 -6.80 7.60
N LYS A 10 5.47 -7.28 8.81
CA LYS A 10 5.82 -6.46 9.96
C LYS A 10 7.15 -5.71 9.78
N SER A 11 8.16 -6.37 9.23
CA SER A 11 9.47 -5.78 8.98
C SER A 11 9.38 -4.62 7.99
N SER A 12 8.62 -4.79 6.90
CA SER A 12 8.41 -3.74 5.91
C SER A 12 7.66 -2.55 6.50
N ARG A 13 6.62 -2.81 7.31
CA ARG A 13 5.87 -1.75 7.98
C ARG A 13 6.76 -0.94 8.94
N ALA A 14 7.65 -1.62 9.66
CA ALA A 14 8.59 -0.95 10.56
C ALA A 14 9.56 -0.05 9.79
N ARG A 15 10.04 -0.52 8.64
CA ARG A 15 10.93 0.25 7.76
C ARG A 15 10.25 1.52 7.24
N LEU A 16 9.01 1.41 6.78
CA LEU A 16 8.24 2.55 6.30
C LEU A 16 7.94 3.55 7.42
N SER A 17 7.61 3.06 8.60
CA SER A 17 7.36 3.88 9.77
C SER A 17 8.60 4.68 10.17
N TRP A 18 9.78 4.09 10.07
CA TRP A 18 11.04 4.77 10.32
C TRP A 18 11.27 5.92 9.34
N ILE A 19 11.02 5.68 8.05
CA ILE A 19 11.12 6.73 7.02
C ILE A 19 10.11 7.86 7.32
N GLN A 20 8.89 7.51 7.66
CA GLN A 20 7.84 8.48 8.00
C GLN A 20 8.24 9.36 9.19
N SER A 21 9.00 8.83 10.13
CA SER A 21 9.40 9.57 11.33
C SER A 21 10.21 10.84 11.00
N PHE A 22 10.83 10.90 9.83
CA PHE A 22 11.55 12.10 9.39
C PHE A 22 10.62 13.29 9.16
N ALA A 23 9.33 13.08 8.97
CA ALA A 23 8.37 14.16 8.83
C ALA A 23 8.34 15.05 10.08
N ALA A 24 8.60 14.48 11.24
CA ALA A 24 8.65 15.25 12.49
C ALA A 24 9.78 16.30 12.49
N SER A 25 10.87 16.07 11.75
CA SER A 25 11.97 17.02 11.60
C SER A 25 11.55 18.29 10.86
N PHE A 26 10.44 18.27 10.15
CA PHE A 26 9.91 19.40 9.39
C PHE A 26 8.70 20.03 10.08
N GLY A 27 8.44 19.66 11.33
CA GLY A 27 7.28 20.16 12.07
C GLY A 27 5.96 19.52 11.71
N ILE A 28 5.97 18.42 10.97
CA ILE A 28 4.77 17.69 10.58
C ILE A 28 4.47 16.60 11.60
N VAL A 29 3.21 16.48 12.03
CA VAL A 29 2.76 15.35 12.85
C VAL A 29 2.11 14.36 11.87
N PRO A 30 2.82 13.29 11.46
CA PRO A 30 2.28 12.36 10.50
C PRO A 30 1.18 11.49 11.11
N ARG A 31 0.22 11.12 10.28
CA ARG A 31 -0.75 10.09 10.68
C ARG A 31 -0.04 8.74 10.73
N PRO A 32 -0.45 7.84 11.63
CA PRO A 32 0.10 6.48 11.60
C PRO A 32 -0.11 5.85 10.23
N ILE A 33 0.93 5.22 9.69
CA ILE A 33 0.82 4.49 8.42
C ILE A 33 0.29 3.09 8.70
N TYR A 34 -0.55 2.61 7.80
CA TYR A 34 -1.11 1.25 7.93
C TYR A 34 -0.19 0.19 7.34
N GLY A 35 0.75 0.60 6.48
CA GLY A 35 1.67 -0.34 5.84
C GLY A 35 0.92 -1.31 4.93
N HIS A 36 0.16 -0.77 3.98
CA HIS A 36 -0.60 -1.56 3.02
C HIS A 36 -0.62 -0.91 1.65
N ILE A 37 -0.90 -1.70 0.63
CA ILE A 37 -1.07 -1.24 -0.74
C ILE A 37 -2.57 -1.29 -1.08
N PRO A 38 -3.22 -0.14 -1.32
CA PRO A 38 -4.61 -0.17 -1.81
C PRO A 38 -4.67 -0.78 -3.21
N ILE A 39 -5.58 -1.72 -3.42
CA ILE A 39 -5.73 -2.40 -4.71
C ILE A 39 -6.92 -1.86 -5.48
N CYS A 40 -8.10 -1.87 -4.87
CA CYS A 40 -9.31 -1.34 -5.50
C CYS A 40 -10.40 -1.05 -4.48
N SER A 41 -11.44 -0.36 -4.93
CA SER A 41 -12.63 -0.09 -4.12
C SER A 41 -13.77 -0.96 -4.62
N ILE A 42 -14.53 -1.52 -3.67
CA ILE A 42 -15.64 -2.43 -3.96
C ILE A 42 -16.84 -2.10 -3.09
N GLU A 43 -17.96 -2.72 -3.39
CA GLU A 43 -19.13 -2.73 -2.50
C GLU A 43 -19.02 -3.88 -1.50
N GLU A 44 -19.64 -3.72 -0.33
CA GLU A 44 -19.56 -4.71 0.73
C GLU A 44 -20.02 -6.10 0.29
N GLY A 45 -21.07 -6.16 -0.53
CA GLY A 45 -21.61 -7.43 -1.05
C GLY A 45 -20.66 -8.19 -1.98
N GLN A 46 -19.54 -7.57 -2.41
CA GLN A 46 -18.56 -8.21 -3.30
C GLN A 46 -17.44 -8.93 -2.54
N ILE A 47 -17.36 -8.77 -1.22
CA ILE A 47 -16.26 -9.34 -0.41
C ILE A 47 -16.14 -10.86 -0.61
N GLU A 48 -17.23 -11.58 -0.48
CA GLU A 48 -17.20 -13.05 -0.60
C GLU A 48 -16.78 -13.52 -2.00
N GLY A 49 -17.21 -12.78 -3.04
CA GLY A 49 -16.80 -13.06 -4.42
C GLY A 49 -15.30 -12.86 -4.62
N ILE A 50 -14.72 -11.82 -4.00
CA ILE A 50 -13.28 -11.57 -4.08
C ILE A 50 -12.50 -12.63 -3.31
N LYS A 51 -12.96 -13.03 -2.14
CA LYS A 51 -12.33 -14.14 -1.39
C LYS A 51 -12.31 -15.42 -2.22
N ALA A 52 -13.40 -15.72 -2.92
CA ALA A 52 -13.47 -16.89 -3.80
C ALA A 52 -12.49 -16.76 -4.97
N ALA A 53 -12.41 -15.57 -5.58
CA ALA A 53 -11.50 -15.32 -6.69
C ALA A 53 -10.01 -15.46 -6.31
N LEU A 54 -9.67 -15.20 -5.05
CA LEU A 54 -8.30 -15.25 -4.55
C LEU A 54 -8.01 -16.50 -3.73
N ALA A 55 -8.93 -17.48 -3.70
CA ALA A 55 -8.79 -18.67 -2.85
C ALA A 55 -7.49 -19.45 -3.09
N ASP A 56 -7.01 -19.50 -4.34
CA ASP A 56 -5.79 -20.21 -4.71
C ASP A 56 -4.55 -19.32 -4.78
N GLN A 57 -4.69 -18.05 -4.43
CA GLN A 57 -3.57 -17.11 -4.49
C GLN A 57 -2.52 -17.44 -3.42
N LYS A 58 -1.28 -17.59 -3.84
CA LYS A 58 -0.14 -17.79 -2.94
C LYS A 58 0.33 -16.45 -2.40
N ALA A 59 0.95 -16.46 -1.22
CA ALA A 59 1.73 -15.34 -0.72
C ALA A 59 2.82 -15.00 -1.75
N PHE A 60 3.15 -13.70 -1.85
CA PHE A 60 4.06 -13.23 -2.88
C PHE A 60 4.89 -12.05 -2.38
N SER A 61 5.91 -11.69 -3.16
CA SER A 61 6.79 -10.57 -2.87
C SER A 61 6.47 -9.38 -3.75
N VAL A 62 6.72 -8.18 -3.22
CA VAL A 62 6.55 -6.92 -3.92
C VAL A 62 7.79 -6.07 -3.68
N ASP A 63 8.35 -5.49 -4.75
CA ASP A 63 9.52 -4.62 -4.65
C ASP A 63 9.10 -3.16 -4.58
N PHE A 64 9.53 -2.46 -3.55
CA PHE A 64 9.41 -1.01 -3.46
C PHE A 64 10.68 -0.37 -3.99
N THR A 65 10.55 0.55 -4.94
CA THR A 65 11.67 1.04 -5.73
C THR A 65 11.97 2.53 -5.56
N SER A 66 10.98 3.34 -5.17
CA SER A 66 11.18 4.79 -5.07
C SER A 66 10.17 5.44 -4.13
N VAL A 67 10.46 6.69 -3.77
CA VAL A 67 9.54 7.54 -3.01
C VAL A 67 9.18 8.71 -3.91
N GLU A 68 7.89 8.90 -4.14
CA GLU A 68 7.39 9.91 -5.07
C GLU A 68 6.22 10.70 -4.49
N VAL A 69 5.94 11.87 -5.08
CA VAL A 69 4.75 12.65 -4.77
C VAL A 69 3.64 12.22 -5.72
N LEU A 70 2.52 11.78 -5.16
CA LEU A 70 1.29 11.54 -5.91
C LEU A 70 0.44 12.81 -5.77
N ARG A 71 0.53 13.69 -6.77
CA ARG A 71 -0.01 15.06 -6.67
C ARG A 71 -1.51 15.14 -6.53
N GLU A 72 -2.22 14.27 -7.24
CA GLU A 72 -3.69 14.25 -7.20
C GLU A 72 -4.20 13.86 -5.83
N GLU A 73 -3.51 12.95 -5.15
CA GLU A 73 -3.85 12.49 -3.81
C GLU A 73 -3.22 13.34 -2.71
N LYS A 74 -2.36 14.29 -3.08
CA LYS A 74 -1.62 15.15 -2.15
C LYS A 74 -0.86 14.36 -1.11
N MET A 75 -0.12 13.34 -1.57
CA MET A 75 0.63 12.47 -0.67
C MET A 75 2.04 12.18 -1.19
N ILE A 76 2.91 11.82 -0.26
CA ILE A 76 4.20 11.19 -0.55
C ILE A 76 4.00 9.70 -0.31
N ALA A 77 4.42 8.89 -1.26
CA ALA A 77 4.23 7.44 -1.20
C ALA A 77 5.48 6.69 -1.63
N ALA A 78 5.66 5.49 -1.10
CA ALA A 78 6.62 4.53 -1.64
C ALA A 78 5.92 3.76 -2.76
N LEU A 79 6.56 3.70 -3.92
CA LEU A 79 6.00 3.03 -5.10
C LEU A 79 6.52 1.61 -5.22
N ALA A 80 5.61 0.71 -5.55
CA ALA A 80 5.91 -0.69 -5.83
C ALA A 80 5.91 -0.94 -7.34
N THR A 81 6.60 -2.00 -7.75
CA THR A 81 6.60 -2.41 -9.16
C THR A 81 5.25 -2.96 -9.58
N ARG A 82 4.82 -2.59 -10.79
CA ARG A 82 3.56 -3.03 -11.41
C ARG A 82 3.76 -4.32 -12.19
N GLU A 83 4.09 -5.40 -11.50
CA GLU A 83 4.34 -6.68 -12.16
C GLU A 83 4.06 -7.84 -11.21
N GLY A 84 4.05 -9.06 -11.76
CA GLY A 84 3.88 -10.27 -10.99
C GLY A 84 2.48 -10.42 -10.39
N ALA A 85 2.41 -11.07 -9.23
CA ALA A 85 1.14 -11.41 -8.59
C ALA A 85 0.29 -10.19 -8.23
N LEU A 86 0.91 -9.08 -7.85
CA LEU A 86 0.19 -7.86 -7.48
C LEU A 86 -0.59 -7.29 -8.67
N GLU A 87 0.07 -7.21 -9.83
CA GLU A 87 -0.59 -6.76 -11.05
C GLU A 87 -1.69 -7.72 -11.48
N ASP A 88 -1.45 -9.03 -11.36
CA ASP A 88 -2.45 -10.05 -11.71
C ASP A 88 -3.70 -9.93 -10.83
N ILE A 89 -3.51 -9.70 -9.54
CA ILE A 89 -4.64 -9.51 -8.61
C ILE A 89 -5.42 -8.25 -8.98
N HIS A 90 -4.73 -7.14 -9.22
CA HIS A 90 -5.40 -5.90 -9.61
C HIS A 90 -6.21 -6.08 -10.91
N ALA A 91 -5.62 -6.70 -11.91
CA ALA A 91 -6.29 -6.95 -13.19
C ALA A 91 -7.53 -7.84 -13.03
N LYS A 92 -7.48 -8.80 -12.11
CA LYS A 92 -8.60 -9.68 -11.81
C LYS A 92 -9.74 -8.96 -11.09
N LEU A 93 -9.40 -8.08 -10.14
CA LEU A 93 -10.40 -7.38 -9.31
C LEU A 93 -10.92 -6.10 -9.94
N CYS A 94 -10.09 -5.38 -10.67
CA CYS A 94 -10.39 -4.08 -11.26
C CYS A 94 -9.94 -4.00 -12.72
N PRO A 95 -10.48 -4.85 -13.60
CA PRO A 95 -10.03 -4.86 -15.00
C PRO A 95 -10.27 -3.52 -15.67
N GLY A 96 -9.28 -3.06 -16.46
CA GLY A 96 -9.39 -1.86 -17.26
C GLY A 96 -9.15 -0.55 -16.52
N THR A 97 -8.78 -0.58 -15.26
CA THR A 97 -8.46 0.64 -14.51
C THR A 97 -6.96 0.88 -14.47
N ASP A 98 -6.55 2.16 -14.56
CA ASP A 98 -5.17 2.55 -14.31
C ASP A 98 -4.89 2.48 -12.82
N TRP A 99 -3.65 2.10 -12.50
CA TRP A 99 -3.28 1.90 -11.11
C TRP A 99 -1.78 2.10 -10.90
N VAL A 100 -1.45 2.79 -9.81
CA VAL A 100 -0.07 2.94 -9.36
C VAL A 100 0.02 2.25 -8.00
N PRO A 101 0.65 1.07 -7.90
CA PRO A 101 0.79 0.40 -6.61
C PRO A 101 1.70 1.20 -5.69
N HIS A 102 1.19 1.54 -4.52
CA HIS A 102 1.90 2.41 -3.59
C HIS A 102 1.45 2.17 -2.15
N THR A 103 2.28 2.64 -1.20
CA THR A 103 1.87 2.77 0.19
C THR A 103 2.08 4.20 0.65
N GLU A 104 1.10 4.77 1.36
CA GLU A 104 1.16 6.14 1.84
C GLU A 104 2.22 6.31 2.93
N LEU A 105 3.08 7.32 2.79
CA LEU A 105 4.04 7.72 3.82
C LEU A 105 3.59 8.99 4.54
N LEU A 106 3.11 9.97 3.79
CA LEU A 106 2.70 11.26 4.34
C LEU A 106 1.63 11.88 3.46
N ARG A 107 0.61 12.45 4.10
CA ARG A 107 -0.42 13.22 3.40
C ARG A 107 -0.57 14.58 4.06
N ASP A 108 -0.36 15.65 3.27
CA ASP A 108 -0.51 17.02 3.77
C ASP A 108 -0.91 17.94 2.62
N ASN A 109 -1.90 18.80 2.87
CA ASN A 109 -2.44 19.73 1.89
C ASN A 109 -1.74 21.10 1.87
N VAL A 110 -0.88 21.39 2.85
CA VAL A 110 -0.36 22.72 3.13
C VAL A 110 1.11 22.86 2.81
N MET A 111 1.87 21.77 2.78
CA MET A 111 3.32 21.78 2.62
C MET A 111 3.78 21.68 1.17
N ASP A 112 5.02 22.12 0.93
CA ASP A 112 5.76 21.75 -0.26
C ASP A 112 6.19 20.28 -0.18
N LEU A 113 5.34 19.41 -0.68
CA LEU A 113 5.59 17.98 -0.67
C LEU A 113 6.86 17.61 -1.45
N GLY A 114 7.21 18.38 -2.47
CA GLY A 114 8.41 18.12 -3.27
C GLY A 114 9.69 18.17 -2.44
N TRP A 115 9.80 19.13 -1.52
CA TRP A 115 10.96 19.26 -0.66
C TRP A 115 11.01 18.13 0.39
N VAL A 116 9.90 17.87 1.03
CA VAL A 116 9.80 16.79 2.03
C VAL A 116 10.06 15.43 1.37
N ARG A 117 9.52 15.22 0.18
CA ARG A 117 9.76 14.00 -0.59
C ARG A 117 11.26 13.80 -0.87
N SER A 118 11.99 14.85 -1.23
CA SER A 118 13.44 14.75 -1.48
C SER A 118 14.18 14.29 -0.24
N ALA A 119 13.82 14.81 0.94
CA ALA A 119 14.42 14.40 2.20
C ALA A 119 14.10 12.94 2.53
N MET A 120 12.85 12.52 2.35
CA MET A 120 12.43 11.12 2.59
C MET A 120 13.09 10.16 1.60
N ALA A 121 13.21 10.56 0.33
CA ALA A 121 13.87 9.75 -0.68
C ALA A 121 15.35 9.50 -0.37
N GLY A 122 16.02 10.46 0.28
CA GLY A 122 17.40 10.30 0.73
C GLY A 122 17.58 9.23 1.81
N MET A 123 16.51 8.93 2.54
CA MET A 123 16.51 7.90 3.58
C MET A 123 16.01 6.55 3.09
N PHE A 124 15.41 6.53 1.91
CA PHE A 124 14.80 5.33 1.34
C PHE A 124 15.84 4.50 0.60
N GLN A 125 15.81 3.19 0.82
CA GLN A 125 16.53 2.21 0.01
C GLN A 125 15.53 1.19 -0.52
N PRO A 126 15.62 0.79 -1.79
CA PRO A 126 14.72 -0.23 -2.33
C PRO A 126 14.72 -1.49 -1.47
N PHE A 127 13.55 -2.08 -1.29
CA PHE A 127 13.41 -3.29 -0.50
C PHE A 127 12.25 -4.13 -1.00
N THR A 128 12.24 -5.39 -0.59
CA THR A 128 11.20 -6.36 -0.94
C THR A 128 10.31 -6.61 0.26
N ALA A 129 9.01 -6.45 0.07
CA ALA A 129 8.00 -6.77 1.08
C ALA A 129 7.35 -8.11 0.74
N THR A 130 6.82 -8.78 1.76
CA THR A 130 6.04 -10.00 1.59
C THR A 130 4.57 -9.70 1.83
N ILE A 131 3.72 -10.18 0.95
CA ILE A 131 2.26 -10.08 1.08
C ILE A 131 1.71 -11.48 1.35
N SER A 132 1.14 -11.67 2.53
CA SER A 132 0.53 -12.95 2.93
C SER A 132 -0.92 -12.79 3.37
N ARG A 133 -1.47 -11.58 3.27
CA ARG A 133 -2.83 -11.32 3.69
C ARG A 133 -3.45 -10.19 2.88
N ILE A 134 -4.71 -10.39 2.50
CA ILE A 134 -5.57 -9.36 1.91
C ILE A 134 -6.57 -8.94 2.97
N GLU A 135 -6.80 -7.64 3.12
CA GLU A 135 -7.78 -7.12 4.06
C GLU A 135 -8.79 -6.22 3.38
N PHE A 136 -9.95 -6.10 3.98
CA PHE A 136 -11.06 -5.29 3.50
C PHE A 136 -11.31 -4.19 4.53
N MET A 137 -11.20 -2.94 4.10
CA MET A 137 -11.29 -1.80 5.00
C MET A 137 -12.48 -0.92 4.69
N ASP A 138 -13.19 -0.51 5.74
CA ASP A 138 -14.19 0.54 5.68
C ASP A 138 -13.57 1.77 6.37
N GLY A 139 -13.13 2.75 5.57
CA GLY A 139 -12.35 3.86 6.11
C GLY A 139 -11.06 3.36 6.74
N THR A 140 -10.90 3.54 8.04
CA THR A 140 -9.72 3.10 8.79
C THR A 140 -9.93 1.77 9.51
N ASN A 141 -11.11 1.17 9.39
CA ASN A 141 -11.45 -0.06 10.09
C ASN A 141 -11.31 -1.28 9.17
N VAL A 142 -10.57 -2.27 9.64
CA VAL A 142 -10.50 -3.58 8.96
C VAL A 142 -11.76 -4.34 9.35
N ILE A 143 -12.62 -4.64 8.37
CA ILE A 143 -13.88 -5.35 8.62
C ILE A 143 -13.83 -6.82 8.28
N ASP A 144 -12.86 -7.25 7.48
CA ASP A 144 -12.70 -8.63 7.06
C ASP A 144 -11.29 -8.82 6.50
N GLY A 145 -10.90 -10.06 6.27
CA GLY A 145 -9.61 -10.37 5.68
C GLY A 145 -9.49 -11.83 5.31
N MET A 146 -8.43 -12.15 4.57
CA MET A 146 -8.09 -13.54 4.24
C MET A 146 -6.58 -13.71 4.17
N ASP A 147 -6.11 -14.84 4.69
CA ASP A 147 -4.71 -15.21 4.55
C ASP A 147 -4.50 -15.87 3.19
N LEU A 148 -3.37 -15.56 2.56
CA LEU A 148 -2.96 -16.20 1.32
C LEU A 148 -2.21 -17.50 1.65
N GLU A 149 -2.24 -18.47 0.74
CA GLU A 149 -1.51 -19.73 0.95
C GLU A 149 -0.01 -19.47 1.01
N GLU A 150 0.66 -20.14 1.94
CA GLU A 150 2.11 -20.03 2.02
C GLU A 150 2.76 -20.62 0.78
N THR A 151 3.85 -19.98 0.35
CA THR A 151 4.69 -20.49 -0.73
C THR A 151 5.62 -21.53 -0.14
N VAL A 152 5.56 -22.72 -0.67
CA VAL A 152 6.42 -23.83 -0.21
C VAL A 152 7.75 -23.78 -0.92
#